data_8a94c0d92a1a759c9f881ecd2193341a
#
_entry.id   8a94c0d92a1a759c9f881ecd2193341a
#
_cell.length_a   1.000
_cell.length_b   1.000
_cell.length_c   1.000
_cell.angle_alpha   90.00
_cell.angle_beta   90.00
_cell.angle_gamma   90.00
#
_symmetry.space_group_name_H-M   'P 1'
#
loop_
_entity.id
_entity.type
_entity.pdbx_description
1 polymer ?
#
loop_
_entity_poly.entity_id
_entity_poly.type
_entity_poly.pdbx_seq_one_letter_code
_entity_poly.pdbx_strand_id
1 'polypeptide(L)'
;MIEMEGGGEAVTLLLVNLAGIMERADEALLPGVYREVGMALHASPTGLGSLTLFRSIVQSSCFPIAAYLALHHNRAHVIALGAFLWAAATFLVGMSSTFLQVAISRALNGIGLAIVTPAIQSLVADLTDESNRGTAFGWLQLTGNLGSILGGFLSVLIASTTIMGIPGWRVSFHLVALVSVIVGLLVRLFASDPRYSSVSSSGNATPRHSSTWLEVKALIQEAKRVIRIPSFQIIVAQGVTGSFPWSALSFAPMWLELMGFSHQDTALLMGIFVIASSLGGLFGGSMGDLLAKRLPNSGRIILSQISSGSAIPLAAILLLVLPDDPSSGFMHGLVLFVMGLCISWNAPATNNPIFAEIVPEKSRTSIYALDRSFESILSSFAPPVVGILAERVYGYRPVPEGSNSKAAVETDRENAASLAKALYAAIGAPMTLCCLIYSFLYCTYPRDRDRSQMESFIESELQQLELDNSQGGELSEICITEYDETTRKESKASRFVYDEVENFEDDNDEKGLLAAVRTV
;
A
#
# COMPACT_ATOMS: atom_id res chain seq x y z
N MET A 1 -4.52 7.98 -37.51
CA MET A 1 -3.80 6.98 -36.69
C MET A 1 -3.49 7.50 -35.28
N ILE A 2 -3.20 8.78 -35.09
CA ILE A 2 -2.90 9.39 -33.77
C ILE A 2 -4.12 9.44 -32.81
N GLU A 3 -5.35 9.54 -33.32
CA GLU A 3 -6.58 9.52 -32.49
C GLU A 3 -6.97 8.13 -31.96
N MET A 4 -6.46 7.05 -32.55
CA MET A 4 -6.74 5.68 -32.07
C MET A 4 -5.79 5.21 -30.97
N GLU A 5 -4.57 5.76 -30.86
CA GLU A 5 -3.62 5.42 -29.78
C GLU A 5 -4.07 6.01 -28.43
N GLY A 6 -4.52 7.24 -28.39
CA GLY A 6 -5.04 7.86 -27.14
C GLY A 6 -6.30 7.18 -26.58
N GLY A 7 -7.10 6.53 -27.42
CA GLY A 7 -8.28 5.78 -26.99
C GLY A 7 -7.94 4.49 -26.24
N GLY A 8 -6.87 3.79 -26.65
CA GLY A 8 -6.44 2.54 -26.02
C GLY A 8 -5.84 2.74 -24.63
N GLU A 9 -5.05 3.80 -24.45
CA GLU A 9 -4.46 4.15 -23.15
C GLU A 9 -5.51 4.57 -22.13
N ALA A 10 -6.49 5.40 -22.54
CA ALA A 10 -7.60 5.80 -21.69
C ALA A 10 -8.46 4.61 -21.23
N VAL A 11 -8.74 3.67 -22.14
CA VAL A 11 -9.45 2.42 -21.81
C VAL A 11 -8.63 1.57 -20.83
N THR A 12 -7.33 1.45 -21.05
CA THR A 12 -6.44 0.71 -20.14
C THR A 12 -6.43 1.34 -18.74
N LEU A 13 -6.28 2.65 -18.63
CA LEU A 13 -6.33 3.36 -17.36
C LEU A 13 -7.68 3.17 -16.64
N LEU A 14 -8.79 3.22 -17.37
CA LEU A 14 -10.12 2.97 -16.81
C LEU A 14 -10.23 1.55 -16.24
N LEU A 15 -9.80 0.54 -17.01
CA LEU A 15 -9.88 -0.86 -16.60
C LEU A 15 -8.95 -1.19 -15.42
N VAL A 16 -7.78 -0.57 -15.38
CA VAL A 16 -6.81 -0.71 -14.27
C VAL A 16 -7.38 -0.08 -12.99
N ASN A 17 -8.01 1.10 -13.08
CA ASN A 17 -8.70 1.71 -11.94
C ASN A 17 -9.89 0.83 -11.47
N LEU A 18 -10.64 0.24 -12.40
CA LEU A 18 -11.73 -0.68 -12.06
C LEU A 18 -11.22 -1.94 -11.34
N ALA A 19 -10.06 -2.47 -11.75
CA ALA A 19 -9.41 -3.56 -11.03
C ALA A 19 -8.97 -3.14 -9.62
N GLY A 20 -8.45 -1.92 -9.45
CA GLY A 20 -8.12 -1.35 -8.14
C GLY A 20 -9.34 -1.15 -7.24
N ILE A 21 -10.50 -0.75 -7.81
CA ILE A 21 -11.79 -0.68 -7.09
C ILE A 21 -12.15 -2.07 -6.55
N MET A 22 -12.07 -3.11 -7.39
CA MET A 22 -12.44 -4.47 -6.99
C MET A 22 -11.48 -5.07 -5.96
N GLU A 23 -10.18 -4.79 -6.08
CA GLU A 23 -9.17 -5.16 -5.08
C GLU A 23 -9.54 -4.62 -3.69
N ARG A 24 -9.82 -3.32 -3.60
CA ARG A 24 -10.19 -2.67 -2.34
C ARG A 24 -11.57 -3.06 -1.83
N ALA A 25 -12.52 -3.32 -2.72
CA ALA A 25 -13.83 -3.83 -2.35
C ALA A 25 -13.72 -5.22 -1.70
N ASP A 26 -12.91 -6.11 -2.26
CA ASP A 26 -12.67 -7.45 -1.69
C ASP A 26 -12.00 -7.37 -0.31
N GLU A 27 -11.02 -6.46 -0.14
CA GLU A 27 -10.37 -6.26 1.17
C GLU A 27 -11.36 -5.81 2.25
N ALA A 28 -12.34 -4.99 1.90
CA ALA A 28 -13.33 -4.42 2.82
C ALA A 28 -14.48 -5.38 3.18
N LEU A 29 -14.69 -6.48 2.43
CA LEU A 29 -15.81 -7.40 2.64
C LEU A 29 -15.83 -8.03 4.04
N LEU A 30 -14.75 -8.72 4.41
CA LEU A 30 -14.71 -9.50 5.64
C LEU A 30 -14.87 -8.65 6.91
N PRO A 31 -14.17 -7.50 7.04
CA PRO A 31 -14.41 -6.59 8.16
C PRO A 31 -15.86 -6.12 8.29
N GLY A 32 -16.54 -5.88 7.17
CA GLY A 32 -17.95 -5.46 7.15
C GLY A 32 -18.94 -6.51 7.65
N VAL A 33 -18.54 -7.78 7.70
CA VAL A 33 -19.41 -8.91 8.11
C VAL A 33 -18.83 -9.73 9.26
N TYR A 34 -17.91 -9.18 10.05
CA TYR A 34 -17.27 -9.89 11.17
C TYR A 34 -18.29 -10.45 12.18
N ARG A 35 -19.38 -9.71 12.44
CA ARG A 35 -20.43 -10.14 13.37
C ARG A 35 -21.13 -11.40 12.86
N GLU A 36 -21.58 -11.41 11.62
CA GLU A 36 -22.31 -12.52 11.00
C GLU A 36 -21.41 -13.75 10.83
N VAL A 37 -20.18 -13.55 10.39
CA VAL A 37 -19.19 -14.63 10.26
C VAL A 37 -18.83 -15.18 11.63
N GLY A 38 -18.67 -14.34 12.65
CA GLY A 38 -18.43 -14.76 14.03
C GLY A 38 -19.53 -15.63 14.57
N MET A 39 -20.79 -15.24 14.36
CA MET A 39 -21.96 -16.05 14.75
C MET A 39 -22.06 -17.35 13.95
N ALA A 40 -21.88 -17.30 12.63
CA ALA A 40 -22.01 -18.47 11.75
C ALA A 40 -20.92 -19.54 11.95
N LEU A 41 -19.71 -19.13 12.34
CA LEU A 41 -18.55 -20.02 12.51
C LEU A 41 -18.21 -20.25 13.99
N HIS A 42 -18.99 -19.70 14.94
CA HIS A 42 -18.70 -19.70 16.39
C HIS A 42 -17.28 -19.19 16.68
N ALA A 43 -16.84 -18.17 15.94
CA ALA A 43 -15.50 -17.63 16.01
C ALA A 43 -15.42 -16.44 16.97
N SER A 44 -14.42 -16.45 17.85
CA SER A 44 -14.11 -15.31 18.72
C SER A 44 -13.49 -14.13 17.94
N PRO A 45 -13.46 -12.91 18.50
CA PRO A 45 -12.76 -11.77 17.91
C PRO A 45 -11.30 -12.06 17.53
N THR A 46 -10.57 -12.82 18.35
CA THR A 46 -9.22 -13.31 18.03
C THR A 46 -9.21 -14.19 16.77
N GLY A 47 -10.17 -15.08 16.65
CA GLY A 47 -10.36 -15.92 15.46
C GLY A 47 -10.64 -15.08 14.22
N LEU A 48 -11.57 -14.12 14.29
CA LEU A 48 -11.89 -13.21 13.18
C LEU A 48 -10.67 -12.39 12.74
N GLY A 49 -9.91 -11.83 13.69
CA GLY A 49 -8.66 -11.14 13.42
C GLY A 49 -7.61 -12.01 12.74
N SER A 50 -7.55 -13.31 13.13
CA SER A 50 -6.65 -14.29 12.51
C SER A 50 -6.96 -14.55 11.03
N LEU A 51 -8.22 -14.47 10.60
CA LEU A 51 -8.59 -14.60 9.17
C LEU A 51 -7.98 -13.47 8.33
N THR A 52 -7.97 -12.24 8.85
CA THR A 52 -7.31 -11.10 8.22
C THR A 52 -5.78 -11.27 8.23
N LEU A 53 -5.23 -11.75 9.35
CA LEU A 53 -3.80 -12.03 9.50
C LEU A 53 -3.31 -13.03 8.44
N PHE A 54 -3.99 -14.17 8.27
CA PHE A 54 -3.58 -15.19 7.30
C PHE A 54 -3.54 -14.64 5.88
N ARG A 55 -4.55 -13.87 5.48
CA ARG A 55 -4.54 -13.18 4.18
C ARG A 55 -3.33 -12.25 4.06
N SER A 56 -3.15 -11.36 5.02
CA SER A 56 -2.13 -10.30 4.94
C SER A 56 -0.70 -10.85 4.98
N ILE A 57 -0.42 -11.92 5.76
CA ILE A 57 0.89 -12.56 5.77
C ILE A 57 1.22 -13.17 4.41
N VAL A 58 0.27 -13.92 3.82
CA VAL A 58 0.47 -14.51 2.50
C VAL A 58 0.64 -13.43 1.44
N GLN A 59 -0.19 -12.39 1.46
CA GLN A 59 -0.09 -11.23 0.56
C GLN A 59 1.28 -10.59 0.64
N SER A 60 1.76 -10.28 1.85
CA SER A 60 3.07 -9.64 2.06
C SER A 60 4.23 -10.52 1.59
N SER A 61 4.15 -11.83 1.81
CA SER A 61 5.16 -12.79 1.37
C SER A 61 5.20 -12.95 -0.16
N CYS A 62 4.09 -12.67 -0.85
CA CYS A 62 3.98 -12.79 -2.30
C CYS A 62 4.32 -11.50 -3.07
N PHE A 63 4.47 -10.33 -2.42
CA PHE A 63 4.87 -9.09 -3.11
C PHE A 63 6.17 -9.20 -3.91
N PRO A 64 7.24 -9.87 -3.46
CA PRO A 64 8.45 -10.06 -4.26
C PRO A 64 8.19 -10.83 -5.55
N ILE A 65 7.31 -11.85 -5.51
CA ILE A 65 6.90 -12.63 -6.70
C ILE A 65 6.10 -11.74 -7.65
N ALA A 66 5.20 -10.93 -7.11
CA ALA A 66 4.40 -10.00 -7.88
C ALA A 66 5.24 -8.94 -8.60
N ALA A 67 6.23 -8.36 -7.91
CA ALA A 67 7.18 -7.42 -8.50
C ALA A 67 7.96 -8.08 -9.66
N TYR A 68 8.43 -9.32 -9.48
CA TYR A 68 9.09 -10.08 -10.54
C TYR A 68 8.17 -10.32 -11.75
N LEU A 69 6.93 -10.77 -11.52
CA LEU A 69 5.96 -11.00 -12.61
C LEU A 69 5.64 -9.71 -13.38
N ALA A 70 5.45 -8.58 -12.69
CA ALA A 70 5.16 -7.29 -13.31
C ALA A 70 6.32 -6.72 -14.14
N LEU A 71 7.56 -7.11 -13.83
CA LEU A 71 8.75 -6.71 -14.60
C LEU A 71 8.95 -7.55 -15.87
N HIS A 72 8.61 -8.86 -15.83
CA HIS A 72 8.95 -9.82 -16.88
C HIS A 72 7.80 -10.22 -17.79
N HIS A 73 6.55 -9.94 -17.40
CA HIS A 73 5.35 -10.32 -18.14
C HIS A 73 4.48 -9.11 -18.46
N ASN A 74 3.63 -9.26 -19.46
CA ASN A 74 2.60 -8.28 -19.78
C ASN A 74 1.73 -8.01 -18.54
N ARG A 75 1.78 -6.77 -18.03
CA ARG A 75 1.15 -6.38 -16.76
C ARG A 75 -0.37 -6.48 -16.81
N ALA A 76 -1.00 -6.25 -17.96
CA ALA A 76 -2.44 -6.47 -18.12
C ALA A 76 -2.82 -7.94 -17.90
N HIS A 77 -2.00 -8.87 -18.40
CA HIS A 77 -2.21 -10.30 -18.16
C HIS A 77 -1.94 -10.70 -16.71
N VAL A 78 -0.95 -10.09 -16.06
CA VAL A 78 -0.65 -10.29 -14.63
C VAL A 78 -1.81 -9.80 -13.76
N ILE A 79 -2.37 -8.62 -14.05
CA ILE A 79 -3.56 -8.07 -13.36
C ILE A 79 -4.76 -9.02 -13.55
N ALA A 80 -5.03 -9.48 -14.76
CA ALA A 80 -6.13 -10.39 -15.03
C ALA A 80 -5.96 -11.73 -14.28
N LEU A 81 -4.76 -12.32 -14.29
CA LEU A 81 -4.44 -13.54 -13.55
C LEU A 81 -4.70 -13.37 -12.05
N GLY A 82 -4.19 -12.29 -11.47
CA GLY A 82 -4.42 -11.97 -10.05
C GLY A 82 -5.91 -11.79 -9.74
N ALA A 83 -6.66 -11.11 -10.64
CA ALA A 83 -8.11 -10.94 -10.50
C ALA A 83 -8.86 -12.28 -10.46
N PHE A 84 -8.51 -13.22 -11.33
CA PHE A 84 -9.11 -14.56 -11.32
C PHE A 84 -8.75 -15.36 -10.06
N LEU A 85 -7.51 -15.27 -9.60
CA LEU A 85 -7.06 -15.93 -8.38
C LEU A 85 -7.79 -15.42 -7.13
N TRP A 86 -7.86 -14.09 -6.94
CA TRP A 86 -8.60 -13.58 -5.78
C TRP A 86 -10.09 -13.84 -5.89
N ALA A 87 -10.70 -13.71 -7.09
CA ALA A 87 -12.12 -13.98 -7.28
C ALA A 87 -12.48 -15.43 -6.93
N ALA A 88 -11.67 -16.40 -7.37
CA ALA A 88 -11.85 -17.80 -7.00
C ALA A 88 -11.75 -18.00 -5.49
N ALA A 89 -10.76 -17.41 -4.84
CA ALA A 89 -10.58 -17.49 -3.40
C ALA A 89 -11.74 -16.83 -2.64
N THR A 90 -12.22 -15.66 -3.09
CA THR A 90 -13.38 -14.95 -2.52
C THR A 90 -14.66 -15.77 -2.67
N PHE A 91 -14.86 -16.41 -3.82
CA PHE A 91 -15.98 -17.35 -4.02
C PHE A 91 -15.91 -18.51 -3.02
N LEU A 92 -14.71 -19.10 -2.80
CA LEU A 92 -14.51 -20.17 -1.83
C LEU A 92 -14.82 -19.72 -0.39
N VAL A 93 -14.54 -18.46 -0.02
CA VAL A 93 -14.96 -17.92 1.28
C VAL A 93 -16.48 -18.00 1.43
N GLY A 94 -17.24 -17.56 0.42
CA GLY A 94 -18.71 -17.64 0.43
C GLY A 94 -19.27 -19.06 0.51
N MET A 95 -18.54 -20.06 -0.01
CA MET A 95 -18.91 -21.47 0.05
C MET A 95 -18.50 -22.17 1.36
N SER A 96 -17.60 -21.57 2.12
CA SER A 96 -17.01 -22.18 3.32
C SER A 96 -18.04 -22.34 4.44
N SER A 97 -17.97 -23.46 5.14
CA SER A 97 -18.82 -23.80 6.30
C SER A 97 -18.04 -23.95 7.60
N THR A 98 -16.69 -23.98 7.55
CA THR A 98 -15.84 -24.10 8.72
C THR A 98 -14.81 -22.97 8.76
N PHE A 99 -14.35 -22.64 9.97
CA PHE A 99 -13.32 -21.62 10.18
C PHE A 99 -12.04 -21.92 9.37
N LEU A 100 -11.60 -23.18 9.34
CA LEU A 100 -10.38 -23.58 8.61
C LEU A 100 -10.52 -23.36 7.10
N GLN A 101 -11.70 -23.68 6.52
CA GLN A 101 -11.96 -23.44 5.10
C GLN A 101 -11.89 -21.94 4.78
N VAL A 102 -12.50 -21.08 5.61
CA VAL A 102 -12.42 -19.63 5.45
C VAL A 102 -10.98 -19.16 5.57
N ALA A 103 -10.21 -19.66 6.56
CA ALA A 103 -8.82 -19.30 6.77
C ALA A 103 -7.93 -19.63 5.55
N ILE A 104 -8.06 -20.84 5.00
CA ILE A 104 -7.34 -21.26 3.79
C ILE A 104 -7.75 -20.39 2.59
N SER A 105 -9.05 -20.19 2.39
CA SER A 105 -9.55 -19.35 1.29
C SER A 105 -9.05 -17.91 1.38
N ARG A 106 -9.00 -17.32 2.59
CA ARG A 106 -8.44 -15.98 2.83
C ARG A 106 -6.93 -15.94 2.59
N ALA A 107 -6.20 -16.97 2.95
CA ALA A 107 -4.77 -17.08 2.64
C ALA A 107 -4.53 -17.10 1.11
N LEU A 108 -5.29 -17.91 0.35
CA LEU A 108 -5.23 -17.96 -1.12
C LEU A 108 -5.62 -16.62 -1.75
N ASN A 109 -6.63 -15.93 -1.20
CA ASN A 109 -7.03 -14.59 -1.63
C ASN A 109 -5.86 -13.60 -1.57
N GLY A 110 -5.02 -13.67 -0.53
CA GLY A 110 -3.82 -12.85 -0.40
C GLY A 110 -2.83 -13.00 -1.57
N ILE A 111 -2.70 -14.18 -2.19
CA ILE A 111 -1.83 -14.37 -3.37
C ILE A 111 -2.34 -13.55 -4.55
N GLY A 112 -3.65 -13.63 -4.84
CA GLY A 112 -4.26 -12.89 -5.94
C GLY A 112 -4.10 -11.39 -5.79
N LEU A 113 -4.37 -10.86 -4.59
CA LEU A 113 -4.25 -9.43 -4.27
C LEU A 113 -2.79 -8.94 -4.36
N ALA A 114 -1.81 -9.74 -3.91
CA ALA A 114 -0.40 -9.37 -3.98
C ALA A 114 0.10 -9.20 -5.41
N ILE A 115 -0.37 -10.02 -6.35
CA ILE A 115 0.09 -9.99 -7.75
C ILE A 115 -0.38 -8.71 -8.46
N VAL A 116 -1.55 -8.20 -8.12
CA VAL A 116 -2.22 -7.13 -8.88
C VAL A 116 -1.69 -5.74 -8.54
N THR A 117 -1.51 -5.42 -7.26
CA THR A 117 -1.18 -4.06 -6.82
C THR A 117 0.09 -3.49 -7.46
N PRO A 118 1.25 -4.19 -7.50
CA PRO A 118 2.45 -3.66 -8.14
C PRO A 118 2.31 -3.53 -9.67
N ALA A 119 1.55 -4.45 -10.28
CA ALA A 119 1.29 -4.39 -11.72
C ALA A 119 0.44 -3.18 -12.10
N ILE A 120 -0.62 -2.88 -11.32
CA ILE A 120 -1.43 -1.66 -11.49
C ILE A 120 -0.55 -0.42 -11.34
N GLN A 121 0.22 -0.32 -10.26
CA GLN A 121 1.05 0.87 -9.98
C GLN A 121 2.08 1.12 -11.09
N SER A 122 2.77 0.08 -11.54
CA SER A 122 3.76 0.22 -12.60
C SER A 122 3.13 0.55 -13.95
N LEU A 123 1.95 0.00 -14.25
CA LEU A 123 1.24 0.30 -15.50
C LEU A 123 0.72 1.74 -15.52
N VAL A 124 0.15 2.23 -14.43
CA VAL A 124 -0.27 3.63 -14.28
C VAL A 124 0.92 4.58 -14.42
N ALA A 125 2.07 4.26 -13.82
CA ALA A 125 3.26 5.10 -13.90
C ALA A 125 3.81 5.24 -15.33
N ASP A 126 3.69 4.18 -16.15
CA ASP A 126 4.19 4.17 -17.52
C ASP A 126 3.18 4.74 -18.55
N LEU A 127 1.88 4.72 -18.22
CA LEU A 127 0.82 5.30 -19.06
C LEU A 127 0.62 6.80 -18.82
N THR A 128 1.34 7.39 -17.86
CA THR A 128 1.17 8.79 -17.49
C THR A 128 2.47 9.56 -17.55
N ASP A 129 2.41 10.78 -18.13
CA ASP A 129 3.54 11.69 -18.16
C ASP A 129 4.00 12.08 -16.76
N GLU A 130 5.27 12.42 -16.61
CA GLU A 130 5.84 12.84 -15.31
C GLU A 130 5.09 14.00 -14.67
N SER A 131 4.62 14.96 -15.47
CA SER A 131 3.86 16.12 -15.01
C SER A 131 2.48 15.77 -14.41
N ASN A 132 1.88 14.65 -14.82
CA ASN A 132 0.53 14.22 -14.44
C ASN A 132 0.52 12.94 -13.59
N ARG A 133 1.69 12.35 -13.35
CA ARG A 133 1.84 11.06 -12.62
C ARG A 133 1.24 11.13 -11.21
N GLY A 134 1.48 12.22 -10.48
CA GLY A 134 0.89 12.44 -9.16
C GLY A 134 -0.63 12.47 -9.20
N THR A 135 -1.21 13.13 -10.18
CA THR A 135 -2.66 13.17 -10.41
C THR A 135 -3.22 11.78 -10.71
N ALA A 136 -2.54 10.99 -11.55
CA ALA A 136 -2.96 9.61 -11.87
C ALA A 136 -2.95 8.69 -10.65
N PHE A 137 -1.90 8.77 -9.81
CA PHE A 137 -1.87 8.06 -8.51
C PHE A 137 -2.92 8.57 -7.53
N GLY A 138 -3.22 9.88 -7.55
CA GLY A 138 -4.32 10.48 -6.79
C GLY A 138 -5.67 9.89 -7.18
N TRP A 139 -5.94 9.75 -8.46
CA TRP A 139 -7.14 9.08 -8.97
C TRP A 139 -7.18 7.60 -8.59
N LEU A 140 -6.06 6.88 -8.69
CA LEU A 140 -5.96 5.47 -8.26
C LEU A 140 -6.29 5.32 -6.77
N GLN A 141 -5.81 6.21 -5.92
CA GLN A 141 -6.12 6.22 -4.49
C GLN A 141 -7.61 6.53 -4.23
N LEU A 142 -8.16 7.53 -4.92
CA LEU A 142 -9.56 7.92 -4.78
C LEU A 142 -10.51 6.78 -5.21
N THR A 143 -10.25 6.18 -6.36
CA THR A 143 -11.02 5.04 -6.87
C THR A 143 -10.89 3.82 -5.97
N GLY A 144 -9.69 3.56 -5.43
CA GLY A 144 -9.47 2.51 -4.43
C GLY A 144 -10.31 2.73 -3.16
N ASN A 145 -10.34 3.95 -2.63
CA ASN A 145 -11.19 4.30 -1.49
C ASN A 145 -12.69 4.12 -1.81
N LEU A 146 -13.11 4.47 -3.03
CA LEU A 146 -14.48 4.19 -3.49
C LEU A 146 -14.76 2.68 -3.48
N GLY A 147 -13.80 1.85 -3.90
CA GLY A 147 -13.89 0.39 -3.81
C GLY A 147 -14.09 -0.09 -2.38
N SER A 148 -13.34 0.44 -1.43
CA SER A 148 -13.49 0.10 0.00
C SER A 148 -14.87 0.48 0.54
N ILE A 149 -15.40 1.66 0.14
CA ILE A 149 -16.77 2.08 0.51
C ILE A 149 -17.79 1.11 -0.07
N LEU A 150 -17.70 0.82 -1.37
CA LEU A 150 -18.66 -0.07 -2.04
C LEU A 150 -18.63 -1.48 -1.44
N GLY A 151 -17.46 -2.05 -1.23
CA GLY A 151 -17.30 -3.38 -0.63
C GLY A 151 -17.80 -3.43 0.81
N GLY A 152 -17.37 -2.49 1.65
CA GLY A 152 -17.80 -2.39 3.04
C GLY A 152 -19.29 -2.10 3.18
N PHE A 153 -19.81 -1.09 2.46
CA PHE A 153 -21.21 -0.71 2.50
C PHE A 153 -22.13 -1.86 2.03
N LEU A 154 -21.83 -2.46 0.87
CA LEU A 154 -22.63 -3.58 0.36
C LEU A 154 -22.60 -4.79 1.29
N SER A 155 -21.43 -5.11 1.85
CA SER A 155 -21.30 -6.25 2.77
C SER A 155 -22.15 -6.04 4.03
N VAL A 156 -22.06 -4.86 4.66
CA VAL A 156 -22.84 -4.54 5.86
C VAL A 156 -24.36 -4.53 5.56
N LEU A 157 -24.80 -3.90 4.46
CA LEU A 157 -26.23 -3.83 4.10
C LEU A 157 -26.84 -5.20 3.81
N ILE A 158 -26.09 -6.08 3.13
CA ILE A 158 -26.60 -7.39 2.72
C ILE A 158 -26.43 -8.42 3.84
N ALA A 159 -25.50 -8.20 4.76
CA ALA A 159 -25.08 -9.16 5.79
C ALA A 159 -26.25 -9.79 6.56
N SER A 160 -27.20 -8.98 7.00
CA SER A 160 -28.37 -9.40 7.81
C SER A 160 -29.50 -10.01 6.99
N THR A 161 -29.42 -9.97 5.64
CA THR A 161 -30.50 -10.51 4.78
C THR A 161 -30.31 -11.99 4.50
N THR A 162 -31.36 -12.62 4.02
CA THR A 162 -31.28 -13.99 3.47
C THR A 162 -31.87 -13.97 2.07
N ILE A 163 -31.04 -14.31 1.07
CA ILE A 163 -31.44 -14.29 -0.34
C ILE A 163 -31.46 -15.73 -0.87
N MET A 164 -32.62 -16.19 -1.30
CA MET A 164 -32.83 -17.57 -1.79
C MET A 164 -32.35 -18.66 -0.80
N GLY A 165 -32.46 -18.41 0.51
CA GLY A 165 -32.01 -19.34 1.56
C GLY A 165 -30.52 -19.28 1.88
N ILE A 166 -29.77 -18.41 1.22
CA ILE A 166 -28.32 -18.19 1.47
C ILE A 166 -28.15 -16.97 2.38
N PRO A 167 -27.36 -17.07 3.47
CA PRO A 167 -27.04 -15.92 4.33
C PRO A 167 -26.43 -14.77 3.53
N GLY A 168 -26.85 -13.54 3.80
CA GLY A 168 -26.45 -12.34 3.03
C GLY A 168 -24.93 -12.11 3.00
N TRP A 169 -24.21 -12.40 4.08
CA TRP A 169 -22.77 -12.28 4.08
C TRP A 169 -22.09 -13.17 3.01
N ARG A 170 -22.61 -14.39 2.75
CA ARG A 170 -22.11 -15.27 1.69
C ARG A 170 -22.42 -14.71 0.30
N VAL A 171 -23.62 -14.13 0.14
CA VAL A 171 -24.03 -13.50 -1.12
C VAL A 171 -23.10 -12.34 -1.47
N SER A 172 -22.68 -11.53 -0.49
CA SER A 172 -21.71 -10.43 -0.71
C SER A 172 -20.39 -10.94 -1.30
N PHE A 173 -19.85 -12.04 -0.77
CA PHE A 173 -18.63 -12.66 -1.32
C PHE A 173 -18.83 -13.19 -2.74
N HIS A 174 -19.95 -13.87 -3.02
CA HIS A 174 -20.24 -14.37 -4.38
C HIS A 174 -20.42 -13.22 -5.38
N LEU A 175 -21.07 -12.14 -4.99
CA LEU A 175 -21.28 -10.97 -5.86
C LEU A 175 -19.95 -10.31 -6.23
N VAL A 176 -19.09 -10.04 -5.24
CA VAL A 176 -17.77 -9.45 -5.50
C VAL A 176 -16.89 -10.39 -6.31
N ALA A 177 -16.92 -11.69 -6.05
CA ALA A 177 -16.20 -12.67 -6.86
C ALA A 177 -16.66 -12.64 -8.33
N LEU A 178 -17.96 -12.62 -8.59
CA LEU A 178 -18.52 -12.56 -9.94
C LEU A 178 -18.08 -11.28 -10.68
N VAL A 179 -18.21 -10.13 -10.03
CA VAL A 179 -17.80 -8.84 -10.64
C VAL A 179 -16.30 -8.80 -10.87
N SER A 180 -15.48 -9.35 -9.96
CA SER A 180 -14.02 -9.45 -10.13
C SER A 180 -13.63 -10.33 -11.34
N VAL A 181 -14.34 -11.42 -11.60
CA VAL A 181 -14.12 -12.23 -12.81
C VAL A 181 -14.43 -11.43 -14.07
N ILE A 182 -15.54 -10.68 -14.08
CA ILE A 182 -15.91 -9.83 -15.23
C ILE A 182 -14.83 -8.78 -15.46
N VAL A 183 -14.39 -8.09 -14.43
CA VAL A 183 -13.34 -7.07 -14.52
C VAL A 183 -12.01 -7.70 -14.99
N GLY A 184 -11.62 -8.85 -14.45
CA GLY A 184 -10.44 -9.59 -14.89
C GLY A 184 -10.50 -9.95 -16.37
N LEU A 185 -11.68 -10.37 -16.86
CA LEU A 185 -11.89 -10.66 -18.28
C LEU A 185 -11.79 -9.40 -19.15
N LEU A 186 -12.39 -8.29 -18.73
CA LEU A 186 -12.31 -7.02 -19.45
C LEU A 186 -10.85 -6.51 -19.52
N VAL A 187 -10.10 -6.58 -18.42
CA VAL A 187 -8.66 -6.24 -18.40
C VAL A 187 -7.90 -7.16 -19.37
N ARG A 188 -8.16 -8.47 -19.35
CA ARG A 188 -7.47 -9.45 -20.23
C ARG A 188 -7.70 -9.20 -21.71
N LEU A 189 -8.90 -8.72 -22.09
CA LEU A 189 -9.31 -8.55 -23.47
C LEU A 189 -9.00 -7.16 -24.03
N PHE A 190 -9.09 -6.11 -23.22
CA PHE A 190 -9.07 -4.73 -23.69
C PHE A 190 -7.93 -3.87 -23.14
N ALA A 191 -7.26 -4.28 -22.04
CA ALA A 191 -6.13 -3.52 -21.54
C ALA A 191 -4.86 -3.86 -22.32
N SER A 192 -4.10 -2.83 -22.69
CA SER A 192 -2.82 -2.95 -23.39
C SER A 192 -1.67 -2.53 -22.47
N ASP A 193 -0.51 -3.19 -22.59
CA ASP A 193 0.72 -2.82 -21.92
C ASP A 193 1.67 -2.15 -22.93
N PRO A 194 1.99 -0.84 -22.79
CA PRO A 194 2.81 -0.11 -23.75
C PRO A 194 4.19 -0.74 -23.95
N ARG A 195 4.78 -1.36 -22.92
CA ARG A 195 6.07 -2.05 -23.03
C ARG A 195 6.05 -3.21 -24.01
N TYR A 196 4.94 -3.91 -24.14
CA TYR A 196 4.79 -5.06 -25.03
C TYR A 196 4.32 -4.68 -26.45
N SER A 197 3.63 -3.57 -26.60
CA SER A 197 3.20 -3.07 -27.91
C SER A 197 4.40 -2.56 -28.74
N SER A 198 5.39 -1.93 -28.10
CA SER A 198 6.61 -1.42 -28.76
C SER A 198 7.57 -2.53 -29.19
N VAL A 199 7.63 -3.65 -28.48
CA VAL A 199 8.49 -4.79 -28.80
C VAL A 199 7.98 -5.56 -30.02
N SER A 200 6.67 -5.64 -30.23
CA SER A 200 6.07 -6.29 -31.41
C SER A 200 6.35 -5.55 -32.73
N SER A 201 6.59 -4.24 -32.68
CA SER A 201 6.87 -3.42 -33.86
C SER A 201 8.37 -3.33 -34.21
N SER A 202 9.25 -3.66 -33.28
CA SER A 202 10.71 -3.69 -33.49
C SER A 202 11.19 -5.14 -33.63
N GLY A 203 11.18 -5.66 -34.84
CA GLY A 203 11.45 -7.05 -35.19
C GLY A 203 12.85 -7.60 -34.90
N ASN A 204 13.66 -7.00 -34.01
CA ASN A 204 15.03 -7.41 -33.73
C ASN A 204 15.45 -7.34 -32.25
N ALA A 205 14.54 -7.39 -31.31
CA ALA A 205 14.90 -7.56 -29.90
C ALA A 205 15.00 -9.06 -29.58
N THR A 206 16.17 -9.64 -29.78
CA THR A 206 16.52 -10.92 -29.14
C THR A 206 16.35 -10.75 -27.64
N PRO A 207 15.57 -11.60 -26.94
CA PRO A 207 15.49 -11.57 -25.49
C PRO A 207 16.92 -11.81 -24.96
N ARG A 208 17.53 -10.79 -24.35
CA ARG A 208 18.75 -11.00 -23.58
C ARG A 208 18.38 -11.97 -22.46
N HIS A 209 18.71 -13.23 -22.65
CA HIS A 209 18.70 -14.26 -21.61
C HIS A 209 19.80 -13.90 -20.58
N SER A 210 19.54 -12.86 -19.78
CA SER A 210 20.27 -12.73 -18.53
C SER A 210 19.78 -13.86 -17.63
N SER A 211 20.70 -14.56 -17.00
CA SER A 211 20.33 -15.63 -16.06
C SER A 211 19.39 -15.02 -15.01
N THR A 212 18.19 -15.57 -14.85
CA THR A 212 17.20 -15.18 -13.82
C THR A 212 17.84 -15.03 -12.43
N TRP A 213 18.89 -15.78 -12.18
CA TRP A 213 19.67 -15.69 -10.95
C TRP A 213 20.47 -14.38 -10.81
N LEU A 214 21.00 -13.83 -11.90
CA LEU A 214 21.71 -12.55 -11.88
C LEU A 214 20.75 -11.39 -11.63
N GLU A 215 19.56 -11.43 -12.22
CA GLU A 215 18.52 -10.41 -11.99
C GLU A 215 18.01 -10.43 -10.54
N VAL A 216 17.78 -11.63 -9.99
CA VAL A 216 17.41 -11.77 -8.57
C VAL A 216 18.52 -11.25 -7.65
N LYS A 217 19.79 -11.53 -7.99
CA LYS A 217 20.93 -11.03 -7.21
C LYS A 217 21.02 -9.49 -7.25
N ALA A 218 20.79 -8.88 -8.41
CA ALA A 218 20.75 -7.43 -8.56
C ALA A 218 19.62 -6.78 -7.73
N LEU A 219 18.41 -7.36 -7.78
CA LEU A 219 17.29 -6.91 -6.94
C LEU A 219 17.58 -7.03 -5.44
N ILE A 220 18.24 -8.11 -5.02
CA ILE A 220 18.64 -8.28 -3.61
C ILE A 220 19.69 -7.24 -3.20
N GLN A 221 20.64 -6.92 -4.07
CA GLN A 221 21.64 -5.90 -3.80
C GLN A 221 21.01 -4.51 -3.70
N GLU A 222 20.10 -4.18 -4.60
CA GLU A 222 19.32 -2.94 -4.55
C GLU A 222 18.48 -2.84 -3.28
N ALA A 223 17.75 -3.90 -2.93
CA ALA A 223 16.99 -3.97 -1.68
C ALA A 223 17.88 -3.74 -0.45
N LYS A 224 19.08 -4.35 -0.41
CA LYS A 224 20.05 -4.13 0.67
C LYS A 224 20.53 -2.68 0.74
N ARG A 225 20.73 -2.01 -0.41
CA ARG A 225 21.10 -0.59 -0.46
C ARG A 225 20.01 0.27 0.14
N VAL A 226 18.75 0.08 -0.29
CA VAL A 226 17.58 0.83 0.20
C VAL A 226 17.37 0.62 1.71
N ILE A 227 17.46 -0.64 2.19
CA ILE A 227 17.27 -0.94 3.62
C ILE A 227 18.32 -0.26 4.52
N ARG A 228 19.50 0.06 3.99
CA ARG A 228 20.56 0.75 4.74
C ARG A 228 20.35 2.25 4.90
N ILE A 229 19.42 2.86 4.16
CA ILE A 229 19.12 4.30 4.24
C ILE A 229 18.46 4.59 5.59
N PRO A 230 19.04 5.46 6.46
CA PRO A 230 18.48 5.74 7.78
C PRO A 230 17.06 6.29 7.75
N SER A 231 16.75 7.22 6.84
CA SER A 231 15.40 7.77 6.69
C SER A 231 14.38 6.70 6.25
N PHE A 232 14.78 5.74 5.40
CA PHE A 232 13.94 4.60 5.05
C PHE A 232 13.60 3.75 6.29
N GLN A 233 14.60 3.42 7.12
CA GLN A 233 14.39 2.63 8.34
C GLN A 233 13.43 3.32 9.31
N ILE A 234 13.54 4.64 9.47
CA ILE A 234 12.65 5.43 10.33
C ILE A 234 11.24 5.45 9.75
N ILE A 235 11.07 5.67 8.44
CA ILE A 235 9.74 5.70 7.81
C ILE A 235 9.09 4.31 7.88
N VAL A 236 9.82 3.24 7.65
CA VAL A 236 9.29 1.88 7.84
C VAL A 236 8.89 1.64 9.29
N ALA A 237 9.73 2.01 10.26
CA ALA A 237 9.42 1.84 11.68
C ALA A 237 8.15 2.61 12.11
N GLN A 238 7.99 3.86 11.66
CA GLN A 238 6.78 4.62 11.91
C GLN A 238 5.60 4.08 11.09
N GLY A 239 5.83 3.63 9.85
CA GLY A 239 4.82 3.05 8.99
C GLY A 239 4.18 1.81 9.60
N VAL A 240 5.00 0.93 10.18
CA VAL A 240 4.53 -0.23 10.95
C VAL A 240 3.62 0.19 12.11
N THR A 241 4.05 1.16 12.90
CA THR A 241 3.26 1.64 14.05
C THR A 241 2.03 2.44 13.59
N GLY A 242 2.13 3.21 12.52
CA GLY A 242 1.03 3.98 11.94
C GLY A 242 0.01 3.14 11.18
N SER A 243 0.43 2.03 10.55
CA SER A 243 -0.48 1.11 9.84
C SER A 243 -1.26 0.20 10.79
N PHE A 244 -0.74 -0.04 12.00
CA PHE A 244 -1.38 -0.88 13.00
C PHE A 244 -2.79 -0.38 13.40
N PRO A 245 -3.03 0.91 13.70
CA PRO A 245 -4.35 1.47 13.95
C PRO A 245 -5.34 1.30 12.80
N TRP A 246 -4.88 1.47 11.56
CA TRP A 246 -5.71 1.27 10.37
C TRP A 246 -6.22 -0.17 10.27
N SER A 247 -5.34 -1.15 10.54
CA SER A 247 -5.72 -2.56 10.57
C SER A 247 -6.63 -2.89 11.75
N ALA A 248 -6.43 -2.26 12.91
CA ALA A 248 -7.29 -2.42 14.09
C ALA A 248 -8.72 -1.93 13.82
N LEU A 249 -8.91 -0.87 13.02
CA LEU A 249 -10.21 -0.33 12.64
C LEU A 249 -11.08 -1.31 11.83
N SER A 250 -10.54 -2.47 11.42
CA SER A 250 -11.36 -3.56 10.85
C SER A 250 -12.45 -4.05 11.80
N PHE A 251 -12.31 -3.82 13.10
CA PHE A 251 -13.34 -4.11 14.10
C PHE A 251 -14.34 -2.97 14.33
N ALA A 252 -14.17 -1.81 13.71
CA ALA A 252 -15.07 -0.66 13.93
C ALA A 252 -16.53 -0.94 13.52
N PRO A 253 -16.83 -1.63 12.39
CA PRO A 253 -18.22 -2.00 12.08
C PRO A 253 -18.84 -2.87 13.18
N MET A 254 -18.14 -3.92 13.63
CA MET A 254 -18.62 -4.80 14.70
C MET A 254 -18.84 -4.03 16.01
N TRP A 255 -17.96 -3.10 16.36
CA TRP A 255 -18.10 -2.25 17.53
C TRP A 255 -19.38 -1.40 17.48
N LEU A 256 -19.66 -0.73 16.34
CA LEU A 256 -20.87 0.07 16.13
C LEU A 256 -22.13 -0.79 16.24
N GLU A 257 -22.14 -1.97 15.66
CA GLU A 257 -23.29 -2.89 15.74
C GLU A 257 -23.53 -3.42 17.15
N LEU A 258 -22.48 -3.67 17.95
CA LEU A 258 -22.60 -4.05 19.36
C LEU A 258 -23.17 -2.92 20.22
N MET A 259 -22.95 -1.66 19.86
CA MET A 259 -23.63 -0.51 20.50
C MET A 259 -25.11 -0.40 20.15
N GLY A 260 -25.58 -1.17 19.16
CA GLY A 260 -26.97 -1.20 18.73
C GLY A 260 -27.27 -0.33 17.50
N PHE A 261 -26.25 0.20 16.80
CA PHE A 261 -26.45 0.84 15.50
C PHE A 261 -26.97 -0.19 14.48
N SER A 262 -27.89 0.24 13.62
CA SER A 262 -28.35 -0.60 12.51
C SER A 262 -27.21 -0.82 11.50
N HIS A 263 -27.32 -1.88 10.68
CA HIS A 263 -26.37 -2.11 9.58
C HIS A 263 -26.29 -0.91 8.63
N GLN A 264 -27.41 -0.20 8.41
CA GLN A 264 -27.44 0.99 7.55
C GLN A 264 -26.67 2.15 8.18
N ASP A 265 -26.88 2.43 9.47
CA ASP A 265 -26.17 3.49 10.19
C ASP A 265 -24.68 3.17 10.29
N THR A 266 -24.32 1.93 10.58
CA THR A 266 -22.94 1.46 10.60
C THR A 266 -22.25 1.68 9.24
N ALA A 267 -22.90 1.27 8.15
CA ALA A 267 -22.38 1.47 6.81
C ALA A 267 -22.22 2.95 6.46
N LEU A 268 -23.19 3.79 6.85
CA LEU A 268 -23.12 5.24 6.64
C LEU A 268 -21.96 5.87 7.43
N LEU A 269 -21.81 5.53 8.71
CA LEU A 269 -20.75 6.06 9.58
C LEU A 269 -19.36 5.67 9.06
N MET A 270 -19.16 4.43 8.64
CA MET A 270 -17.92 3.97 8.04
C MET A 270 -17.67 4.62 6.67
N GLY A 271 -18.71 4.82 5.86
CA GLY A 271 -18.64 5.55 4.60
C GLY A 271 -18.18 7.00 4.79
N ILE A 272 -18.75 7.70 5.78
CA ILE A 272 -18.33 9.07 6.16
C ILE A 272 -16.85 9.11 6.52
N PHE A 273 -16.38 8.15 7.32
CA PHE A 273 -14.96 8.05 7.70
C PHE A 273 -14.04 7.88 6.49
N VAL A 274 -14.37 6.99 5.54
CA VAL A 274 -13.55 6.75 4.34
C VAL A 274 -13.55 7.94 3.40
N ILE A 275 -14.70 8.61 3.21
CA ILE A 275 -14.80 9.85 2.42
C ILE A 275 -13.92 10.95 3.06
N ALA A 276 -14.03 11.14 4.36
CA ALA A 276 -13.23 12.12 5.10
C ALA A 276 -11.73 11.82 5.00
N SER A 277 -11.34 10.55 5.08
CA SER A 277 -9.95 10.12 4.91
C SER A 277 -9.41 10.40 3.50
N SER A 278 -10.24 10.25 2.48
CA SER A 278 -9.88 10.58 1.10
C SER A 278 -9.64 12.08 0.91
N LEU A 279 -10.55 12.90 1.44
CA LEU A 279 -10.41 14.36 1.44
C LEU A 279 -9.20 14.82 2.26
N GLY A 280 -9.00 14.18 3.42
CA GLY A 280 -7.85 14.42 4.28
C GLY A 280 -6.52 14.10 3.59
N GLY A 281 -6.44 13.00 2.84
CA GLY A 281 -5.25 12.65 2.07
C GLY A 281 -4.91 13.68 1.01
N LEU A 282 -5.89 14.18 0.26
CA LEU A 282 -5.72 15.26 -0.72
C LEU A 282 -5.27 16.56 -0.06
N PHE A 283 -5.92 16.94 1.04
CA PHE A 283 -5.54 18.13 1.82
C PHE A 283 -4.13 18.00 2.39
N GLY A 284 -3.81 16.86 3.00
CA GLY A 284 -2.50 16.58 3.58
C GLY A 284 -1.38 16.63 2.55
N GLY A 285 -1.58 16.04 1.37
CA GLY A 285 -0.62 16.11 0.26
C GLY A 285 -0.33 17.53 -0.19
N SER A 286 -1.37 18.32 -0.45
CA SER A 286 -1.25 19.71 -0.88
C SER A 286 -0.59 20.60 0.20
N MET A 287 -0.97 20.40 1.46
CA MET A 287 -0.38 21.12 2.58
C MET A 287 1.09 20.69 2.82
N GLY A 288 1.40 19.40 2.62
CA GLY A 288 2.76 18.88 2.67
C GLY A 288 3.68 19.55 1.65
N ASP A 289 3.22 19.73 0.42
CA ASP A 289 3.97 20.43 -0.63
C ASP A 289 4.15 21.92 -0.32
N LEU A 290 3.11 22.57 0.21
CA LEU A 290 3.19 23.98 0.63
C LEU A 290 4.19 24.17 1.78
N LEU A 291 4.14 23.30 2.79
CA LEU A 291 5.06 23.36 3.93
C LEU A 291 6.50 23.00 3.53
N ALA A 292 6.69 22.07 2.61
CA ALA A 292 8.01 21.71 2.10
C ALA A 292 8.69 22.90 1.40
N LYS A 293 7.95 23.74 0.67
CA LYS A 293 8.47 24.97 0.06
C LYS A 293 8.91 26.01 1.10
N ARG A 294 8.22 26.10 2.25
CA ARG A 294 8.54 27.08 3.31
C ARG A 294 9.58 26.56 4.32
N LEU A 295 9.53 25.28 4.62
CA LEU A 295 10.35 24.58 5.60
C LEU A 295 10.90 23.27 4.99
N PRO A 296 11.90 23.32 4.09
CA PRO A 296 12.34 22.17 3.30
C PRO A 296 12.75 20.95 4.12
N ASN A 297 13.32 21.17 5.31
CA ASN A 297 13.86 20.09 6.15
C ASN A 297 12.86 19.55 7.20
N SER A 298 11.75 20.25 7.44
CA SER A 298 10.88 19.93 8.58
C SER A 298 9.37 19.99 8.27
N GLY A 299 8.96 20.70 7.23
CA GLY A 299 7.54 20.98 6.96
C GLY A 299 6.70 19.72 6.83
N ARG A 300 7.17 18.73 6.07
CA ARG A 300 6.49 17.43 5.89
C ARG A 300 6.41 16.65 7.21
N ILE A 301 7.48 16.67 8.01
CA ILE A 301 7.57 15.93 9.28
C ILE A 301 6.59 16.51 10.32
N ILE A 302 6.54 17.83 10.45
CA ILE A 302 5.60 18.51 11.36
C ILE A 302 4.16 18.12 11.04
N LEU A 303 3.79 18.11 9.76
CA LEU A 303 2.43 17.77 9.34
C LEU A 303 2.05 16.34 9.74
N SER A 304 2.96 15.38 9.57
CA SER A 304 2.72 14.00 10.00
C SER A 304 2.66 13.84 11.52
N GLN A 305 3.44 14.61 12.27
CA GLN A 305 3.34 14.61 13.72
C GLN A 305 1.99 15.17 14.20
N ILE A 306 1.47 16.22 13.55
CA ILE A 306 0.12 16.75 13.83
C ILE A 306 -0.93 15.68 13.48
N SER A 307 -0.82 15.03 12.34
CA SER A 307 -1.74 13.97 11.91
C SER A 307 -1.76 12.80 12.92
N SER A 308 -0.60 12.24 13.23
CA SER A 308 -0.49 11.12 14.18
C SER A 308 -0.89 11.52 15.60
N GLY A 309 -0.49 12.72 16.07
CA GLY A 309 -0.83 13.23 17.40
C GLY A 309 -2.32 13.50 17.57
N SER A 310 -3.02 13.98 16.53
CA SER A 310 -4.46 14.23 16.58
C SER A 310 -5.29 12.95 16.67
N ALA A 311 -4.76 11.82 16.19
CA ALA A 311 -5.44 10.53 16.28
C ALA A 311 -5.74 10.11 17.73
N ILE A 312 -4.85 10.44 18.67
CA ILE A 312 -4.97 10.02 20.08
C ILE A 312 -6.20 10.62 20.76
N PRO A 313 -6.36 11.96 20.84
CA PRO A 313 -7.55 12.55 21.47
C PRO A 313 -8.83 12.26 20.68
N LEU A 314 -8.79 12.21 19.35
CA LEU A 314 -9.98 11.91 18.54
C LEU A 314 -10.47 10.47 18.76
N ALA A 315 -9.56 9.49 18.82
CA ALA A 315 -9.91 8.12 19.18
C ALA A 315 -10.42 8.00 20.62
N ALA A 316 -9.85 8.75 21.59
CA ALA A 316 -10.35 8.79 22.95
C ALA A 316 -11.78 9.33 23.01
N ILE A 317 -12.07 10.42 22.32
CA ILE A 317 -13.43 10.99 22.24
C ILE A 317 -14.39 9.97 21.64
N LEU A 318 -14.03 9.37 20.49
CA LEU A 318 -14.88 8.43 19.76
C LEU A 318 -15.22 7.18 20.60
N LEU A 319 -14.20 6.58 21.22
CA LEU A 319 -14.29 5.23 21.79
C LEU A 319 -14.54 5.20 23.30
N LEU A 320 -14.22 6.30 24.03
CA LEU A 320 -14.28 6.30 25.49
C LEU A 320 -15.17 7.39 26.09
N VAL A 321 -15.48 8.46 25.33
CA VAL A 321 -16.20 9.63 25.87
C VAL A 321 -17.62 9.72 25.33
N LEU A 322 -17.83 9.39 24.04
CA LEU A 322 -19.17 9.41 23.45
C LEU A 322 -20.08 8.37 24.12
N PRO A 323 -21.38 8.66 24.25
CA PRO A 323 -22.34 7.70 24.82
C PRO A 323 -22.48 6.45 23.95
N ASP A 324 -22.52 5.28 24.57
CA ASP A 324 -22.78 3.98 23.93
C ASP A 324 -24.29 3.82 23.58
N ASP A 325 -24.83 4.73 22.76
CA ASP A 325 -26.23 4.80 22.40
C ASP A 325 -26.40 5.19 20.92
N PRO A 326 -27.19 4.44 20.13
CA PRO A 326 -27.49 4.76 18.75
C PRO A 326 -28.07 6.17 18.52
N SER A 327 -28.73 6.78 19.50
CA SER A 327 -29.25 8.15 19.42
C SER A 327 -28.14 9.19 19.22
N SER A 328 -26.90 8.87 19.59
CA SER A 328 -25.71 9.73 19.42
C SER A 328 -25.02 9.58 18.04
N GLY A 329 -25.67 8.96 17.04
CA GLY A 329 -25.10 8.68 15.72
C GLY A 329 -24.52 9.91 15.01
N PHE A 330 -25.16 11.09 15.13
CA PHE A 330 -24.63 12.33 14.58
C PHE A 330 -23.25 12.70 15.19
N MET A 331 -23.10 12.55 16.51
CA MET A 331 -21.83 12.84 17.19
C MET A 331 -20.73 11.86 16.79
N HIS A 332 -21.05 10.57 16.67
CA HIS A 332 -20.14 9.55 16.15
C HIS A 332 -19.73 9.87 14.72
N GLY A 333 -20.67 10.23 13.85
CA GLY A 333 -20.38 10.63 12.47
C GLY A 333 -19.49 11.85 12.37
N LEU A 334 -19.73 12.87 13.21
CA LEU A 334 -18.90 14.09 13.24
C LEU A 334 -17.47 13.77 13.68
N VAL A 335 -17.30 12.99 14.75
CA VAL A 335 -15.96 12.62 15.24
C VAL A 335 -15.23 11.72 14.23
N LEU A 336 -15.93 10.76 13.62
CA LEU A 336 -15.37 9.91 12.54
C LEU A 336 -14.96 10.75 11.32
N PHE A 337 -15.76 11.75 10.94
CA PHE A 337 -15.42 12.68 9.85
C PHE A 337 -14.15 13.47 10.17
N VAL A 338 -14.07 14.12 11.33
CA VAL A 338 -12.89 14.88 11.75
C VAL A 338 -11.66 13.98 11.88
N MET A 339 -11.84 12.79 12.46
CA MET A 339 -10.77 11.80 12.61
C MET A 339 -10.25 11.36 11.23
N GLY A 340 -11.12 10.96 10.29
CA GLY A 340 -10.73 10.58 8.95
C GLY A 340 -9.97 11.68 8.22
N LEU A 341 -10.46 12.94 8.34
CA LEU A 341 -9.83 14.10 7.73
C LEU A 341 -8.40 14.35 8.27
N CYS A 342 -8.15 14.13 9.56
CA CYS A 342 -6.88 14.48 10.21
C CYS A 342 -5.83 13.37 10.16
N ILE A 343 -6.22 12.08 10.24
CA ILE A 343 -5.26 10.97 10.41
C ILE A 343 -4.69 10.43 9.10
N SER A 344 -5.14 10.92 7.95
CA SER A 344 -4.81 10.39 6.62
C SER A 344 -3.64 11.10 5.93
N TRP A 345 -2.93 12.03 6.62
CA TRP A 345 -1.92 12.87 5.97
C TRP A 345 -0.54 12.21 5.83
N ASN A 346 -0.19 11.24 6.68
CA ASN A 346 1.16 10.69 6.79
C ASN A 346 1.73 10.20 5.46
N ALA A 347 0.99 9.37 4.73
CA ALA A 347 1.46 8.82 3.46
C ALA A 347 1.60 9.89 2.36
N PRO A 348 0.56 10.71 2.02
CA PRO A 348 0.66 11.67 0.92
C PRO A 348 1.52 12.89 1.24
N ALA A 349 1.56 13.35 2.50
CA ALA A 349 2.33 14.53 2.87
C ALA A 349 3.80 14.25 3.11
N THR A 350 4.15 13.08 3.64
CA THR A 350 5.48 12.79 4.19
C THR A 350 6.11 11.54 3.59
N ASN A 351 5.55 10.34 3.82
CA ASN A 351 6.22 9.10 3.49
C ASN A 351 6.52 8.97 1.99
N ASN A 352 5.48 9.11 1.15
CA ASN A 352 5.65 8.93 -0.29
C ASN A 352 6.57 9.97 -0.93
N PRO A 353 6.47 11.29 -0.63
CA PRO A 353 7.40 12.27 -1.14
C PRO A 353 8.84 12.04 -0.65
N ILE A 354 9.04 11.78 0.64
CA ILE A 354 10.38 11.54 1.19
C ILE A 354 11.02 10.32 0.53
N PHE A 355 10.30 9.22 0.31
CA PHE A 355 10.83 8.07 -0.42
C PHE A 355 11.32 8.43 -1.82
N ALA A 356 10.60 9.29 -2.54
CA ALA A 356 11.03 9.74 -3.87
C ALA A 356 12.25 10.66 -3.83
N GLU A 357 12.48 11.34 -2.71
CA GLU A 357 13.57 12.31 -2.54
C GLU A 357 14.88 11.68 -2.01
N ILE A 358 14.81 10.54 -1.32
CA ILE A 358 15.98 9.88 -0.70
C ILE A 358 16.59 8.76 -1.54
N VAL A 359 16.04 8.47 -2.71
CA VAL A 359 16.59 7.48 -3.65
C VAL A 359 16.57 8.00 -5.08
N PRO A 360 17.54 7.58 -5.93
CA PRO A 360 17.50 7.83 -7.36
C PRO A 360 16.23 7.26 -8.01
N GLU A 361 15.84 7.80 -9.15
CA GLU A 361 14.59 7.47 -9.84
C GLU A 361 14.43 5.97 -10.13
N LYS A 362 15.51 5.29 -10.50
CA LYS A 362 15.56 3.86 -10.79
C LYS A 362 15.18 2.98 -9.58
N SER A 363 15.45 3.44 -8.35
CA SER A 363 15.23 2.70 -7.11
C SER A 363 13.86 3.00 -6.44
N ARG A 364 13.06 3.94 -6.98
CA ARG A 364 11.77 4.33 -6.41
C ARG A 364 10.78 3.16 -6.29
N THR A 365 10.73 2.29 -7.29
CA THR A 365 9.84 1.12 -7.25
C THR A 365 10.21 0.16 -6.13
N SER A 366 11.51 -0.07 -5.96
CA SER A 366 12.05 -0.95 -4.93
C SER A 366 11.79 -0.43 -3.51
N ILE A 367 11.94 0.89 -3.28
CA ILE A 367 11.71 1.48 -1.95
C ILE A 367 10.23 1.38 -1.55
N TYR A 368 9.28 1.66 -2.47
CA TYR A 368 7.85 1.53 -2.19
C TYR A 368 7.43 0.07 -1.97
N ALA A 369 7.98 -0.88 -2.74
CA ALA A 369 7.67 -2.30 -2.57
C ALA A 369 8.17 -2.83 -1.23
N LEU A 370 9.39 -2.45 -0.82
CA LEU A 370 9.96 -2.84 0.46
C LEU A 370 9.16 -2.25 1.63
N ASP A 371 8.83 -0.96 1.57
CA ASP A 371 8.01 -0.29 2.59
C ASP A 371 6.68 -1.01 2.80
N ARG A 372 5.95 -1.25 1.72
CA ARG A 372 4.66 -1.98 1.76
C ARG A 372 4.79 -3.38 2.32
N SER A 373 5.88 -4.10 1.99
CA SER A 373 6.11 -5.44 2.52
C SER A 373 6.29 -5.43 4.04
N PHE A 374 7.12 -4.52 4.56
CA PHE A 374 7.36 -4.41 6.00
C PHE A 374 6.13 -3.93 6.76
N GLU A 375 5.46 -2.86 6.30
CA GLU A 375 4.24 -2.33 6.92
C GLU A 375 3.14 -3.39 6.98
N SER A 376 2.91 -4.09 5.86
CA SER A 376 1.83 -5.06 5.72
C SER A 376 2.02 -6.29 6.61
N ILE A 377 3.25 -6.82 6.73
CA ILE A 377 3.53 -7.98 7.60
C ILE A 377 3.20 -7.63 9.05
N LEU A 378 3.69 -6.51 9.55
CA LEU A 378 3.59 -6.19 10.97
C LEU A 378 2.22 -5.63 11.35
N SER A 379 1.59 -4.81 10.50
CA SER A 379 0.23 -4.33 10.73
C SER A 379 -0.84 -5.43 10.69
N SER A 380 -0.56 -6.54 10.00
CA SER A 380 -1.50 -7.69 9.95
C SER A 380 -1.70 -8.37 11.30
N PHE A 381 -0.81 -8.15 12.28
CA PHE A 381 -1.01 -8.62 13.65
C PHE A 381 -1.99 -7.76 14.45
N ALA A 382 -2.37 -6.57 13.98
CA ALA A 382 -3.26 -5.68 14.71
C ALA A 382 -4.65 -6.27 14.98
N PRO A 383 -5.37 -6.87 14.01
CA PRO A 383 -6.68 -7.45 14.29
C PRO A 383 -6.67 -8.55 15.36
N PRO A 384 -5.79 -9.59 15.32
CA PRO A 384 -5.75 -10.57 16.40
C PRO A 384 -5.33 -9.96 17.75
N VAL A 385 -4.46 -8.94 17.78
CA VAL A 385 -4.09 -8.25 19.02
C VAL A 385 -5.30 -7.53 19.62
N VAL A 386 -6.12 -6.85 18.80
CA VAL A 386 -7.38 -6.24 19.27
C VAL A 386 -8.31 -7.31 19.88
N GLY A 387 -8.45 -8.46 19.21
CA GLY A 387 -9.23 -9.58 19.73
C GLY A 387 -8.72 -10.07 21.09
N ILE A 388 -7.41 -10.30 21.23
CA ILE A 388 -6.78 -10.73 22.48
C ILE A 388 -6.99 -9.69 23.59
N LEU A 389 -6.83 -8.41 23.28
CA LEU A 389 -7.06 -7.33 24.25
C LEU A 389 -8.51 -7.29 24.69
N ALA A 390 -9.47 -7.38 23.75
CA ALA A 390 -10.90 -7.41 24.05
C ALA A 390 -11.26 -8.58 24.97
N GLU A 391 -10.82 -9.80 24.63
CA GLU A 391 -11.18 -11.02 25.34
C GLU A 391 -10.47 -11.16 26.69
N ARG A 392 -9.14 -11.05 26.71
CA ARG A 392 -8.33 -11.38 27.89
C ARG A 392 -8.08 -10.22 28.86
N VAL A 393 -8.06 -8.99 28.33
CA VAL A 393 -7.75 -7.81 29.16
C VAL A 393 -9.03 -7.06 29.55
N TYR A 394 -9.95 -6.89 28.60
CA TYR A 394 -11.13 -6.06 28.81
C TYR A 394 -12.42 -6.84 29.04
N GLY A 395 -12.40 -8.19 28.97
CA GLY A 395 -13.48 -9.05 29.42
C GLY A 395 -14.61 -9.25 28.40
N TYR A 396 -14.34 -9.14 27.12
CA TYR A 396 -15.27 -9.50 26.04
C TYR A 396 -15.74 -10.96 26.21
N ARG A 397 -17.05 -11.20 26.17
CA ARG A 397 -17.64 -12.54 26.31
C ARG A 397 -18.61 -12.81 25.17
N PRO A 398 -18.52 -13.97 24.49
CA PRO A 398 -19.52 -14.37 23.50
C PRO A 398 -20.93 -14.42 24.13
N VAL A 399 -21.92 -13.97 23.37
CA VAL A 399 -23.32 -14.05 23.82
C VAL A 399 -23.71 -15.53 23.90
N PRO A 400 -24.23 -16.03 25.05
CA PRO A 400 -24.67 -17.43 25.18
C PRO A 400 -25.84 -17.74 24.26
N GLU A 401 -25.80 -18.90 23.61
CA GLU A 401 -26.94 -19.39 22.80
C GLU A 401 -28.19 -19.52 23.67
N GLY A 402 -29.31 -18.98 23.19
CA GLY A 402 -30.60 -19.05 23.90
C GLY A 402 -30.83 -17.99 24.97
N SER A 403 -29.96 -16.96 25.05
CA SER A 403 -30.18 -15.83 25.96
C SER A 403 -31.47 -15.07 25.63
N ASN A 404 -32.18 -14.61 26.65
CA ASN A 404 -33.32 -13.71 26.47
C ASN A 404 -32.87 -12.42 25.81
N SER A 405 -33.70 -11.80 24.97
CA SER A 405 -33.35 -10.60 24.18
C SER A 405 -32.76 -9.44 25.01
N LYS A 406 -33.24 -9.26 26.25
CA LYS A 406 -32.69 -8.23 27.16
C LYS A 406 -31.28 -8.55 27.67
N ALA A 407 -31.01 -9.81 28.03
CA ALA A 407 -29.69 -10.24 28.48
C ALA A 407 -28.66 -10.20 27.32
N ALA A 408 -29.11 -10.51 26.11
CA ALA A 408 -28.26 -10.39 24.93
C ALA A 408 -27.87 -8.94 24.65
N VAL A 409 -28.79 -7.98 24.72
CA VAL A 409 -28.54 -6.55 24.53
C VAL A 409 -27.57 -5.99 25.58
N GLU A 410 -27.73 -6.40 26.86
CA GLU A 410 -26.81 -6.00 27.94
C GLU A 410 -25.39 -6.54 27.69
N THR A 411 -25.27 -7.82 27.32
CA THR A 411 -24.00 -8.46 26.97
C THR A 411 -23.34 -7.78 25.75
N ASP A 412 -24.12 -7.43 24.72
CA ASP A 412 -23.60 -6.73 23.54
C ASP A 412 -23.06 -5.35 23.91
N ARG A 413 -23.73 -4.62 24.84
CA ARG A 413 -23.25 -3.32 25.32
C ARG A 413 -21.95 -3.42 26.15
N GLU A 414 -21.85 -4.44 27.03
CA GLU A 414 -20.60 -4.73 27.75
C GLU A 414 -19.47 -5.11 26.78
N ASN A 415 -19.77 -5.89 25.76
CA ASN A 415 -18.85 -6.26 24.71
C ASN A 415 -18.41 -5.06 23.85
N ALA A 416 -19.32 -4.13 23.55
CA ALA A 416 -19.00 -2.88 22.87
C ALA A 416 -17.98 -2.05 23.67
N ALA A 417 -18.21 -1.88 24.98
CA ALA A 417 -17.26 -1.16 25.86
C ALA A 417 -15.90 -1.86 25.96
N SER A 418 -15.87 -3.20 25.99
CA SER A 418 -14.65 -3.99 26.00
C SER A 418 -13.85 -3.82 24.71
N LEU A 419 -14.55 -3.89 23.57
CA LEU A 419 -13.96 -3.72 22.24
C LEU A 419 -13.49 -2.28 22.01
N ALA A 420 -14.24 -1.26 22.49
CA ALA A 420 -13.83 0.14 22.45
C ALA A 420 -12.50 0.39 23.16
N LYS A 421 -12.32 -0.16 24.37
CA LYS A 421 -11.05 -0.06 25.12
C LYS A 421 -9.92 -0.76 24.40
N ALA A 422 -10.16 -1.94 23.80
CA ALA A 422 -9.18 -2.67 23.01
C ALA A 422 -8.75 -1.89 21.76
N LEU A 423 -9.71 -1.30 21.03
CA LEU A 423 -9.46 -0.44 19.89
C LEU A 423 -8.68 0.81 20.28
N TYR A 424 -9.06 1.47 21.37
CA TYR A 424 -8.33 2.65 21.86
C TYR A 424 -6.88 2.32 22.20
N ALA A 425 -6.62 1.21 22.90
CA ALA A 425 -5.27 0.77 23.19
C ALA A 425 -4.46 0.46 21.91
N ALA A 426 -5.10 -0.16 20.91
CA ALA A 426 -4.51 -0.49 19.62
C ALA A 426 -4.29 0.73 18.70
N ILE A 427 -4.96 1.85 18.96
CA ILE A 427 -4.79 3.12 18.22
C ILE A 427 -3.85 4.05 18.98
N GLY A 428 -4.12 4.32 20.25
CA GLY A 428 -3.43 5.35 21.02
C GLY A 428 -1.95 5.08 21.25
N ALA A 429 -1.60 3.86 21.67
CA ALA A 429 -0.21 3.51 21.93
C ALA A 429 0.64 3.49 20.63
N PRO A 430 0.22 2.83 19.53
CA PRO A 430 0.98 2.87 18.28
C PRO A 430 1.06 4.28 17.65
N MET A 431 0.00 5.09 17.71
CA MET A 431 0.05 6.46 17.18
C MET A 431 0.97 7.37 17.99
N THR A 432 1.04 7.19 19.31
CA THR A 432 2.02 7.90 20.14
C THR A 432 3.44 7.54 19.71
N LEU A 433 3.72 6.24 19.53
CA LEU A 433 5.03 5.77 19.09
C LEU A 433 5.35 6.27 17.67
N CYS A 434 4.39 6.22 16.75
CA CYS A 434 4.49 6.75 15.39
C CYS A 434 4.91 8.25 15.42
N CYS A 435 4.22 9.06 16.21
CA CYS A 435 4.53 10.49 16.38
C CYS A 435 5.95 10.72 16.90
N LEU A 436 6.41 9.91 17.87
CA LEU A 436 7.76 9.99 18.42
C LEU A 436 8.83 9.57 17.41
N ILE A 437 8.58 8.49 16.64
CA ILE A 437 9.51 8.00 15.62
C ILE A 437 9.73 9.04 14.52
N TYR A 438 8.71 9.78 14.11
CA TYR A 438 8.86 10.87 13.14
C TYR A 438 9.91 11.91 13.57
N SER A 439 10.14 12.10 14.87
CA SER A 439 11.13 13.05 15.36
C SER A 439 12.56 12.73 14.91
N PHE A 440 12.88 11.47 14.65
CA PHE A 440 14.20 11.08 14.17
C PHE A 440 14.47 11.51 12.72
N LEU A 441 13.42 11.73 11.92
CA LEU A 441 13.58 12.22 10.54
C LEU A 441 14.17 13.63 10.46
N TYR A 442 14.03 14.46 11.48
CA TYR A 442 14.66 15.79 11.49
C TYR A 442 16.18 15.73 11.33
N CYS A 443 16.79 14.64 11.79
CA CYS A 443 18.25 14.46 11.72
C CYS A 443 18.70 13.72 10.46
N THR A 444 17.89 12.77 9.95
CA THR A 444 18.32 11.85 8.88
C THR A 444 17.86 12.31 7.50
N TYR A 445 16.62 12.79 7.37
CA TYR A 445 16.03 13.14 6.08
C TYR A 445 16.82 14.19 5.29
N PRO A 446 17.28 15.32 5.88
CA PRO A 446 18.07 16.29 5.11
C PRO A 446 19.35 15.69 4.52
N ARG A 447 20.07 14.87 5.31
CA ARG A 447 21.31 14.22 4.87
C ARG A 447 21.08 13.21 3.74
N ASP A 448 20.08 12.36 3.89
CA ASP A 448 19.76 11.32 2.91
C ASP A 448 19.25 11.94 1.60
N ARG A 449 18.46 13.02 1.68
CA ARG A 449 18.02 13.79 0.51
C ARG A 449 19.19 14.41 -0.23
N ASP A 450 20.08 15.13 0.49
CA ASP A 450 21.24 15.81 -0.11
C ASP A 450 22.19 14.77 -0.74
N ARG A 451 22.35 13.60 -0.12
CA ARG A 451 23.11 12.47 -0.69
C ARG A 451 22.47 11.96 -1.99
N SER A 452 21.15 11.71 -2.00
CA SER A 452 20.44 11.24 -3.19
C SER A 452 20.50 12.24 -4.35
N GLN A 453 20.42 13.54 -4.06
CA GLN A 453 20.57 14.59 -5.07
C GLN A 453 21.98 14.60 -5.68
N MET A 454 23.01 14.41 -4.84
CA MET A 454 24.39 14.31 -5.32
C MET A 454 24.60 13.07 -6.19
N GLU A 455 24.09 11.91 -5.77
CA GLU A 455 24.13 10.66 -6.56
C GLU A 455 23.45 10.84 -7.93
N SER A 456 22.28 11.48 -7.97
CA SER A 456 21.55 11.76 -9.21
C SER A 456 22.31 12.73 -10.12
N PHE A 457 22.97 13.73 -9.54
CA PHE A 457 23.80 14.68 -10.30
C PHE A 457 25.02 13.98 -10.93
N ILE A 458 25.75 13.18 -10.15
CA ILE A 458 26.90 12.41 -10.67
C ILE A 458 26.45 11.45 -11.78
N GLU A 459 25.30 10.77 -11.63
CA GLU A 459 24.78 9.87 -12.65
C GLU A 459 24.43 10.60 -13.95
N SER A 460 23.86 11.82 -13.86
CA SER A 460 23.55 12.65 -15.03
C SER A 460 24.80 13.12 -15.76
N GLU A 461 25.84 13.52 -15.04
CA GLU A 461 27.13 13.93 -15.62
C GLU A 461 27.84 12.76 -16.33
N LEU A 462 27.82 11.56 -15.70
CA LEU A 462 28.40 10.36 -16.31
C LEU A 462 27.67 9.99 -17.61
N GLN A 463 26.33 10.07 -17.64
CA GLN A 463 25.56 9.82 -18.85
C GLN A 463 25.85 10.82 -19.96
N GLN A 464 26.06 12.09 -19.64
CA GLN A 464 26.46 13.11 -20.61
C GLN A 464 27.84 12.82 -21.20
N LEU A 465 28.80 12.44 -20.35
CA LEU A 465 30.15 12.07 -20.81
C LEU A 465 30.14 10.81 -21.71
N GLU A 466 29.28 9.82 -21.42
CA GLU A 466 29.11 8.64 -22.27
C GLU A 466 28.50 9.00 -23.63
N LEU A 467 27.52 9.91 -23.67
CA LEU A 467 26.90 10.41 -24.90
C LEU A 467 27.89 11.21 -25.75
N ASP A 468 28.69 12.08 -25.15
CA ASP A 468 29.70 12.87 -25.85
C ASP A 468 30.81 11.98 -26.42
N ASN A 469 31.21 10.94 -25.67
CA ASN A 469 32.17 9.94 -26.16
C ASN A 469 31.62 9.10 -27.30
N SER A 470 30.34 8.77 -27.29
CA SER A 470 29.68 7.99 -28.36
C SER A 470 29.53 8.81 -29.65
N GLN A 471 29.21 10.10 -29.53
CA GLN A 471 29.13 11.01 -30.69
C GLN A 471 30.53 11.38 -31.24
N GLY A 472 31.54 11.50 -30.37
CA GLY A 472 32.93 11.69 -30.78
C GLY A 472 33.53 10.47 -31.50
N GLY A 473 33.04 9.25 -31.18
CA GLY A 473 33.43 8.00 -31.83
C GLY A 473 32.94 7.88 -33.28
N GLU A 474 31.70 8.32 -33.57
CA GLU A 474 31.14 8.28 -34.94
C GLU A 474 31.85 9.29 -35.89
N LEU A 475 32.38 10.40 -35.36
CA LEU A 475 33.15 11.34 -36.17
C LEU A 475 34.58 10.89 -36.40
N SER A 476 35.11 9.97 -35.60
CA SER A 476 36.49 9.46 -35.76
C SER A 476 36.60 8.23 -36.65
N GLU A 477 35.51 7.47 -36.87
CA GLU A 477 35.49 6.32 -37.80
C GLU A 477 35.58 6.74 -39.27
N ILE A 478 35.31 8.00 -39.60
CA ILE A 478 35.48 8.52 -40.97
C ILE A 478 36.93 8.94 -41.28
N CYS A 479 37.83 9.03 -40.28
CA CYS A 479 39.19 9.56 -40.46
C CYS A 479 40.35 8.70 -39.97
N ILE A 480 40.15 7.44 -39.56
CA ILE A 480 41.29 6.63 -39.11
C ILE A 480 41.28 5.24 -39.74
N THR A 481 41.71 5.18 -40.99
CA THR A 481 42.58 4.12 -41.49
C THR A 481 44.03 4.62 -41.34
N GLU A 482 44.66 4.43 -40.22
CA GLU A 482 46.08 4.51 -39.87
C GLU A 482 46.27 5.16 -38.48
N TYR A 483 46.26 4.37 -37.43
CA TYR A 483 47.23 4.45 -36.32
C TYR A 483 46.86 3.36 -35.28
N ASP A 484 47.61 2.29 -35.35
CA ASP A 484 47.63 1.18 -34.41
C ASP A 484 48.55 1.52 -33.22
N GLU A 485 48.24 1.03 -32.03
CA GLU A 485 49.11 0.89 -30.84
C GLU A 485 48.97 1.82 -29.61
N THR A 486 48.06 2.79 -29.50
CA THR A 486 47.94 3.58 -28.25
C THR A 486 46.71 3.29 -27.39
N THR A 487 45.70 2.61 -27.91
CA THR A 487 44.39 2.43 -27.27
C THR A 487 44.32 1.36 -26.15
N ARG A 488 45.46 0.71 -25.82
CA ARG A 488 45.48 -0.37 -24.79
C ARG A 488 45.72 0.14 -23.36
N LYS A 489 45.99 1.44 -23.17
CA LYS A 489 46.23 2.05 -21.84
C LYS A 489 45.01 2.75 -21.24
N GLU A 490 44.08 3.26 -22.05
CA GLU A 490 42.91 3.99 -21.54
C GLU A 490 41.79 3.08 -21.05
N SER A 491 41.63 1.87 -21.62
CA SER A 491 40.68 0.85 -21.14
C SER A 491 41.01 0.30 -19.73
N LYS A 492 42.23 0.54 -19.22
CA LYS A 492 42.64 0.18 -17.87
C LYS A 492 42.33 1.29 -16.85
N ALA A 493 42.27 2.55 -17.27
CA ALA A 493 41.98 3.68 -16.39
C ALA A 493 40.48 3.72 -15.96
N SER A 494 39.57 3.46 -16.89
CA SER A 494 38.13 3.40 -16.56
C SER A 494 37.77 2.23 -15.65
N ARG A 495 38.50 1.12 -15.71
CA ARG A 495 38.31 -0.04 -14.84
C ARG A 495 38.89 0.19 -13.43
N PHE A 496 39.91 1.02 -13.31
CA PHE A 496 40.50 1.42 -12.01
C PHE A 496 39.58 2.35 -11.22
N VAL A 497 38.85 3.26 -11.88
CA VAL A 497 37.91 4.18 -11.24
C VAL A 497 36.69 3.42 -10.69
N TYR A 498 36.24 2.37 -11.36
CA TYR A 498 35.12 1.54 -10.87
C TYR A 498 35.48 0.66 -9.65
N ASP A 499 36.72 0.12 -9.62
CA ASP A 499 37.20 -0.71 -8.49
C ASP A 499 37.55 0.15 -7.25
N GLU A 500 37.97 1.42 -7.41
CA GLU A 500 38.22 2.32 -6.27
C GLU A 500 36.94 2.83 -5.63
N VAL A 501 35.83 3.02 -6.36
CA VAL A 501 34.54 3.44 -5.81
C VAL A 501 33.88 2.33 -4.99
N GLU A 502 34.09 1.06 -5.34
CA GLU A 502 33.58 -0.07 -4.53
C GLU A 502 34.32 -0.27 -3.19
N ASN A 503 35.58 0.17 -3.09
CA ASN A 503 36.38 0.02 -1.85
C ASN A 503 36.28 1.22 -0.88
N PHE A 504 35.63 2.34 -1.28
CA PHE A 504 35.49 3.53 -0.43
C PHE A 504 34.22 3.55 0.43
N GLU A 505 33.39 2.50 0.41
CA GLU A 505 32.15 2.42 1.20
C GLU A 505 32.34 2.14 2.70
N ASP A 506 33.58 1.91 3.18
CA ASP A 506 33.82 1.53 4.59
C ASP A 506 34.49 2.61 5.46
N ASP A 507 34.89 3.77 4.93
CA ASP A 507 35.49 4.83 5.74
C ASP A 507 34.70 6.15 5.68
N ASN A 508 34.23 6.56 6.87
CA ASN A 508 33.47 7.76 7.19
C ASN A 508 34.28 9.06 7.04
N ASP A 509 34.71 9.47 5.84
CA ASP A 509 35.35 10.77 5.66
C ASP A 509 34.80 11.56 4.46
N GLU A 510 33.85 12.45 4.77
CA GLU A 510 33.24 13.44 3.88
C GLU A 510 34.25 14.33 3.11
N LYS A 511 35.52 14.33 3.52
CA LYS A 511 36.60 15.14 2.91
C LYS A 511 37.24 14.47 1.69
N GLY A 512 37.14 13.16 1.55
CA GLY A 512 37.72 12.41 0.45
C GLY A 512 36.98 12.63 -0.88
N LEU A 513 35.64 12.71 -0.84
CA LEU A 513 34.81 12.90 -2.05
C LEU A 513 34.99 14.28 -2.70
N LEU A 514 35.17 15.33 -1.91
CA LEU A 514 35.40 16.71 -2.41
C LEU A 514 36.79 16.90 -3.01
N ALA A 515 37.79 16.07 -2.68
CA ALA A 515 39.13 16.12 -3.25
C ALA A 515 39.20 15.45 -4.64
N ALA A 516 38.42 14.38 -4.87
CA ALA A 516 38.37 13.65 -6.14
C ALA A 516 37.75 14.48 -7.28
N VAL A 517 36.74 15.31 -6.98
CA VAL A 517 36.06 16.17 -7.98
C VAL A 517 36.92 17.40 -8.39
N ARG A 518 37.96 17.74 -7.62
CA ARG A 518 38.86 18.88 -7.94
C ARG A 518 40.07 18.50 -8.80
N THR A 519 40.27 17.23 -9.11
CA THR A 519 41.45 16.75 -9.85
C THR A 519 41.12 16.14 -11.21
N VAL A 520 39.85 16.22 -11.64
CA VAL A 520 39.41 16.02 -13.02
C VAL A 520 38.88 17.36 -13.53
#